data_ec361728edd65103ba175d0e87aeb0a4
#
_entry.id   ec361728edd65103ba175d0e87aeb0a4
#
_cell.length_a   1.000
_cell.length_b   1.000
_cell.length_c   1.000
_cell.angle_alpha   90.00
_cell.angle_beta   90.00
_cell.angle_gamma   90.00
#
_symmetry.space_group_name_H-M   'P 1'
#
loop_
_entity.id
_entity.type
_entity.pdbx_description
1 polymer ?
#
loop_
_entity_poly.entity_id
_entity_poly.type
_entity_poly.pdbx_seq_one_letter_code
_entity_poly.pdbx_strand_id
1 'polypeptide(L)'
;MNVIRCFTQRNALLIKMKVSNRRKRYDVLRNTASAEMEGIMDQTTRLILAAVVGMILLLVLIIKFKIHAMLSILIGAITIGLIAGMPFSQIVTAVNDGIGNTLKGIALLVGLGSMFGAILETSGGAQTLAVTMVNRFGDKKAAWALGITGLVIAMPVFFDAGLIILIPLAFSLAKRTKRSTLYYVIPLLAGLAVGHAFIPPTPGPVLVATMLGVDLGWVILIGIACGTVAMIVAGPVWGSICGKKYMVEVPEHIQQQEDIDESKLPSFGLVVTIILIPLVLILSLIHI
;
A
#
# COMPACT_ATOMS: atom_id res chain seq x y z
N MET A 1 82.34 -5.04 31.16
CA MET A 1 81.33 -6.06 30.74
C MET A 1 79.98 -5.90 31.42
N ASN A 2 79.88 -5.27 32.58
CA ASN A 2 78.57 -5.13 33.33
C ASN A 2 77.63 -4.01 32.83
N VAL A 3 78.12 -2.97 32.18
CA VAL A 3 77.31 -1.82 31.72
C VAL A 3 76.47 -2.21 30.50
N ILE A 4 77.00 -3.01 29.59
CA ILE A 4 76.22 -3.46 28.37
C ILE A 4 75.12 -4.41 28.76
N ARG A 5 75.29 -5.28 29.75
CA ARG A 5 74.22 -6.19 30.26
C ARG A 5 73.10 -5.41 30.92
N CYS A 6 73.38 -4.35 31.66
CA CYS A 6 72.36 -3.53 32.29
C CYS A 6 71.51 -2.75 31.27
N PHE A 7 72.16 -2.25 30.19
CA PHE A 7 71.46 -1.54 29.12
C PHE A 7 70.50 -2.45 28.29
N THR A 8 70.96 -3.71 28.03
CA THR A 8 70.15 -4.70 27.31
C THR A 8 68.93 -5.17 28.13
N GLN A 9 69.12 -5.40 29.44
CA GLN A 9 68.02 -5.77 30.34
C GLN A 9 67.03 -4.67 30.52
N ARG A 10 67.46 -3.40 30.63
CA ARG A 10 66.56 -2.25 30.71
C ARG A 10 65.70 -2.06 29.43
N ASN A 11 66.28 -2.21 28.24
CA ASN A 11 65.59 -2.11 26.99
C ASN A 11 64.62 -3.29 26.78
N ALA A 12 64.96 -4.50 27.19
CA ALA A 12 64.08 -5.65 27.16
C ALA A 12 62.86 -5.48 28.09
N LEU A 13 63.08 -4.88 29.27
CA LEU A 13 61.95 -4.55 30.18
C LEU A 13 61.04 -3.48 29.62
N LEU A 14 61.56 -2.42 29.02
CA LEU A 14 60.79 -1.37 28.38
C LEU A 14 59.96 -1.88 27.20
N ILE A 15 60.51 -2.79 26.38
CA ILE A 15 59.79 -3.43 25.29
C ILE A 15 58.68 -4.33 25.84
N LYS A 16 58.96 -5.14 26.87
CA LYS A 16 57.92 -5.97 27.52
C LYS A 16 56.77 -5.14 28.11
N MET A 17 57.08 -4.02 28.78
CA MET A 17 56.05 -3.11 29.31
C MET A 17 55.25 -2.45 28.20
N LYS A 18 55.88 -2.04 27.11
CA LYS A 18 55.19 -1.43 25.95
C LYS A 18 54.29 -2.42 25.23
N VAL A 19 54.70 -3.67 25.09
CA VAL A 19 53.90 -4.76 24.51
C VAL A 19 52.72 -5.14 25.44
N SER A 20 52.99 -5.24 26.76
CA SER A 20 51.95 -5.54 27.75
C SER A 20 50.85 -4.46 27.80
N ASN A 21 51.26 -3.17 27.76
CA ASN A 21 50.30 -2.05 27.74
C ASN A 21 49.48 -2.00 26.44
N ARG A 22 50.08 -2.33 25.28
CA ARG A 22 49.33 -2.47 24.03
C ARG A 22 48.31 -3.59 24.11
N ARG A 23 48.71 -4.76 24.64
CA ARG A 23 47.80 -5.92 24.78
C ARG A 23 46.62 -5.59 25.69
N LYS A 24 46.84 -4.98 26.85
CA LYS A 24 45.77 -4.53 27.74
C LYS A 24 44.81 -3.54 27.04
N ARG A 25 45.34 -2.63 26.24
CA ARG A 25 44.54 -1.65 25.52
C ARG A 25 43.70 -2.31 24.41
N TYR A 26 44.23 -3.33 23.72
CA TYR A 26 43.47 -4.14 22.75
C TYR A 26 42.39 -4.96 23.43
N ASP A 27 42.63 -5.57 24.57
CA ASP A 27 41.65 -6.35 25.30
C ASP A 27 40.51 -5.49 25.83
N VAL A 28 40.79 -4.28 26.32
CA VAL A 28 39.78 -3.30 26.73
C VAL A 28 38.94 -2.87 25.54
N LEU A 29 39.55 -2.49 24.41
CA LEU A 29 38.79 -2.09 23.21
C LEU A 29 37.93 -3.23 22.62
N ARG A 30 38.45 -4.44 22.67
CA ARG A 30 37.70 -5.63 22.21
C ARG A 30 36.49 -5.90 23.10
N ASN A 31 36.65 -5.82 24.42
CA ASN A 31 35.60 -6.09 25.37
C ASN A 31 34.52 -4.98 25.36
N THR A 32 34.91 -3.71 25.15
CA THR A 32 33.95 -2.64 24.97
C THR A 32 33.18 -2.80 23.67
N ALA A 33 33.83 -3.11 22.56
CA ALA A 33 33.17 -3.33 21.27
C ALA A 33 32.23 -4.56 21.29
N SER A 34 32.61 -5.65 21.99
CA SER A 34 31.70 -6.80 22.13
C SER A 34 30.49 -6.50 23.01
N ALA A 35 30.68 -5.77 24.12
CA ALA A 35 29.55 -5.36 24.98
C ALA A 35 28.59 -4.39 24.28
N GLU A 36 29.11 -3.45 23.49
CA GLU A 36 28.31 -2.56 22.66
C GLU A 36 27.53 -3.35 21.58
N MET A 37 28.19 -4.34 20.95
CA MET A 37 27.54 -5.17 19.93
C MET A 37 26.46 -6.08 20.53
N GLU A 38 26.68 -6.67 21.70
CA GLU A 38 25.66 -7.43 22.45
C GLU A 38 24.47 -6.54 22.83
N GLY A 39 24.71 -5.32 23.31
CA GLY A 39 23.65 -4.36 23.63
C GLY A 39 22.83 -3.94 22.41
N ILE A 40 23.47 -3.72 21.26
CA ILE A 40 22.79 -3.40 19.99
C ILE A 40 21.97 -4.60 19.50
N MET A 41 22.51 -5.81 19.59
CA MET A 41 21.82 -7.05 19.20
C MET A 41 20.57 -7.28 20.07
N ASP A 42 20.68 -7.09 21.38
CA ASP A 42 19.54 -7.23 22.30
C ASP A 42 18.45 -6.19 22.02
N GLN A 43 18.84 -4.94 21.81
CA GLN A 43 17.90 -3.87 21.47
C GLN A 43 17.20 -4.12 20.12
N THR A 44 17.94 -4.56 19.09
CA THR A 44 17.37 -4.88 17.78
C THR A 44 16.40 -6.03 17.86
N THR A 45 16.75 -7.10 18.58
CA THR A 45 15.88 -8.26 18.79
C THR A 45 14.60 -7.87 19.50
N ARG A 46 14.69 -7.01 20.52
CA ARG A 46 13.55 -6.48 21.26
C ARG A 46 12.61 -5.64 20.38
N LEU A 47 13.16 -4.79 19.50
CA LEU A 47 12.37 -3.99 18.56
C LEU A 47 11.64 -4.86 17.52
N ILE A 48 12.32 -5.87 16.99
CA ILE A 48 11.70 -6.83 16.07
C ILE A 48 10.57 -7.59 16.76
N LEU A 49 10.81 -8.08 17.98
CA LEU A 49 9.80 -8.77 18.77
C LEU A 49 8.59 -7.87 19.06
N ALA A 50 8.83 -6.61 19.44
CA ALA A 50 7.79 -5.62 19.67
C ALA A 50 6.91 -5.42 18.43
N ALA A 51 7.54 -5.25 17.26
CA ALA A 51 6.83 -5.09 15.99
C ALA A 51 5.97 -6.31 15.65
N VAL A 52 6.54 -7.52 15.77
CA VAL A 52 5.81 -8.78 15.48
C VAL A 52 4.63 -8.97 16.43
N VAL A 53 4.84 -8.78 17.74
CA VAL A 53 3.77 -8.92 18.74
C VAL A 53 2.68 -7.88 18.52
N GLY A 54 3.03 -6.62 18.26
CA GLY A 54 2.07 -5.56 17.99
C GLY A 54 1.24 -5.83 16.72
N MET A 55 1.86 -6.35 15.67
CA MET A 55 1.18 -6.72 14.43
C MET A 55 0.21 -7.91 14.64
N ILE A 56 0.63 -8.95 15.36
CA ILE A 56 -0.23 -10.08 15.70
C ILE A 56 -1.40 -9.61 16.55
N LEU A 57 -1.15 -8.78 17.57
CA LEU A 57 -2.20 -8.22 18.43
C LEU A 57 -3.23 -7.44 17.60
N LEU A 58 -2.79 -6.55 16.70
CA LEU A 58 -3.65 -5.78 15.82
C LEU A 58 -4.56 -6.71 14.99
N LEU A 59 -4.00 -7.74 14.36
CA LEU A 59 -4.78 -8.71 13.57
C LEU A 59 -5.78 -9.47 14.43
N VAL A 60 -5.40 -9.89 15.62
CA VAL A 60 -6.30 -10.59 16.57
C VAL A 60 -7.45 -9.67 17.01
N LEU A 61 -7.17 -8.41 17.31
CA LEU A 61 -8.19 -7.43 17.69
C LEU A 61 -9.22 -7.20 16.58
N ILE A 62 -8.77 -7.10 15.32
CA ILE A 62 -9.65 -6.88 14.17
C ILE A 62 -10.42 -8.15 13.83
N ILE A 63 -9.74 -9.30 13.69
CA ILE A 63 -10.34 -10.51 13.14
C ILE A 63 -11.19 -11.24 14.19
N LYS A 64 -10.63 -11.45 15.41
CA LYS A 64 -11.29 -12.23 16.45
C LYS A 64 -12.24 -11.41 17.30
N PHE A 65 -11.80 -10.22 17.74
CA PHE A 65 -12.59 -9.36 18.61
C PHE A 65 -13.47 -8.36 17.87
N LYS A 66 -13.31 -8.24 16.53
CA LYS A 66 -14.06 -7.32 15.65
C LYS A 66 -14.03 -5.86 16.14
N ILE A 67 -12.93 -5.47 16.78
CA ILE A 67 -12.69 -4.10 17.22
C ILE A 67 -12.41 -3.24 15.97
N HIS A 68 -12.87 -1.99 16.01
CA HIS A 68 -12.67 -1.05 14.91
C HIS A 68 -11.17 -0.90 14.59
N ALA A 69 -10.81 -0.92 13.30
CA ALA A 69 -9.41 -0.94 12.85
C ALA A 69 -8.57 0.20 13.43
N MET A 70 -9.12 1.42 13.50
CA MET A 70 -8.41 2.57 14.06
C MET A 70 -8.02 2.36 15.55
N LEU A 71 -8.93 1.83 16.36
CA LEU A 71 -8.63 1.52 17.76
C LEU A 71 -7.60 0.41 17.88
N SER A 72 -7.71 -0.63 17.04
CA SER A 72 -6.75 -1.74 17.01
C SER A 72 -5.34 -1.28 16.63
N ILE A 73 -5.22 -0.34 15.69
CA ILE A 73 -3.93 0.27 15.31
C ILE A 73 -3.34 1.07 16.48
N LEU A 74 -4.14 1.89 17.17
CA LEU A 74 -3.68 2.66 18.32
C LEU A 74 -3.21 1.75 19.47
N ILE A 75 -3.99 0.70 19.80
CA ILE A 75 -3.62 -0.28 20.82
C ILE A 75 -2.32 -1.01 20.40
N GLY A 76 -2.21 -1.41 19.15
CA GLY A 76 -1.00 -2.03 18.60
C GLY A 76 0.22 -1.12 18.72
N ALA A 77 0.11 0.15 18.33
CA ALA A 77 1.18 1.14 18.41
C ALA A 77 1.64 1.37 19.88
N ILE A 78 0.71 1.50 20.81
CA ILE A 78 1.02 1.64 22.24
C ILE A 78 1.73 0.38 22.74
N THR A 79 1.25 -0.81 22.37
CA THR A 79 1.87 -2.08 22.76
C THR A 79 3.29 -2.22 22.24
N ILE A 80 3.55 -1.84 20.97
CA ILE A 80 4.89 -1.82 20.39
C ILE A 80 5.81 -0.91 21.22
N GLY A 81 5.37 0.31 21.54
CA GLY A 81 6.14 1.25 22.33
C GLY A 81 6.47 0.72 23.75
N LEU A 82 5.51 0.08 24.40
CA LEU A 82 5.71 -0.52 25.73
C LEU A 82 6.72 -1.67 25.68
N ILE A 83 6.60 -2.60 24.75
CA ILE A 83 7.53 -3.72 24.58
C ILE A 83 8.92 -3.20 24.18
N ALA A 84 9.00 -2.17 23.36
CA ALA A 84 10.24 -1.49 23.01
C ALA A 84 10.90 -0.78 24.21
N GLY A 85 10.17 -0.61 25.34
CA GLY A 85 10.64 0.00 26.57
C GLY A 85 10.64 1.52 26.54
N MET A 86 9.81 2.11 25.70
CA MET A 86 9.64 3.56 25.65
C MET A 86 8.83 4.06 26.87
N PRO A 87 9.18 5.19 27.49
CA PRO A 87 8.34 5.86 28.46
C PRO A 87 6.99 6.21 27.86
N PHE A 88 5.91 6.10 28.63
CA PHE A 88 4.54 6.33 28.15
C PHE A 88 4.35 7.71 27.49
N SER A 89 4.96 8.76 28.05
CA SER A 89 4.95 10.09 27.46
C SER A 89 5.55 10.14 26.05
N GLN A 90 6.65 9.40 25.83
CA GLN A 90 7.27 9.31 24.48
C GLN A 90 6.42 8.50 23.52
N ILE A 91 5.70 7.47 24.00
CA ILE A 91 4.77 6.70 23.17
C ILE A 91 3.66 7.61 22.64
N VAL A 92 3.07 8.41 23.51
CA VAL A 92 2.02 9.37 23.12
C VAL A 92 2.53 10.39 22.12
N THR A 93 3.72 10.94 22.36
CA THR A 93 4.37 11.86 21.40
C THR A 93 4.62 11.21 20.07
N ALA A 94 5.19 9.99 20.05
CA ALA A 94 5.48 9.25 18.81
C ALA A 94 4.21 8.94 18.02
N VAL A 95 3.11 8.58 18.69
CA VAL A 95 1.81 8.35 18.04
C VAL A 95 1.28 9.64 17.42
N ASN A 96 1.29 10.76 18.16
CA ASN A 96 0.83 12.05 17.67
C ASN A 96 1.69 12.55 16.48
N ASP A 97 3.00 12.44 16.60
CA ASP A 97 3.92 12.83 15.52
C ASP A 97 3.75 11.94 14.28
N GLY A 98 3.55 10.65 14.48
CA GLY A 98 3.28 9.70 13.40
C GLY A 98 2.00 10.03 12.64
N ILE A 99 0.91 10.29 13.35
CA ILE A 99 -0.37 10.73 12.76
C ILE A 99 -0.21 12.09 12.07
N GLY A 100 0.39 13.07 12.77
CA GLY A 100 0.56 14.43 12.26
C GLY A 100 1.43 14.48 11.00
N ASN A 101 2.57 13.81 11.00
CA ASN A 101 3.47 13.77 9.84
C ASN A 101 2.85 13.05 8.65
N THR A 102 2.14 11.93 8.89
CA THR A 102 1.43 11.22 7.83
C THR A 102 0.34 12.11 7.22
N LEU A 103 -0.51 12.71 8.04
CA LEU A 103 -1.57 13.60 7.57
C LEU A 103 -1.03 14.82 6.84
N LYS A 104 0.03 15.46 7.34
CA LYS A 104 0.66 16.60 6.69
C LYS A 104 1.08 16.30 5.24
N GLY A 105 1.56 15.07 4.98
CA GLY A 105 2.01 14.68 3.63
C GLY A 105 0.88 14.33 2.68
N ILE A 106 -0.25 13.80 3.17
CA ILE A 106 -1.28 13.21 2.30
C ILE A 106 -2.68 13.82 2.44
N ALA A 107 -2.97 14.61 3.48
CA ALA A 107 -4.33 15.06 3.80
C ALA A 107 -4.99 15.83 2.66
N LEU A 108 -4.28 16.77 2.04
CA LEU A 108 -4.79 17.54 0.90
C LEU A 108 -5.07 16.64 -0.31
N LEU A 109 -4.14 15.75 -0.63
CA LEU A 109 -4.28 14.88 -1.79
C LEU A 109 -5.43 13.89 -1.61
N VAL A 110 -5.53 13.28 -0.43
CA VAL A 110 -6.63 12.35 -0.10
C VAL A 110 -7.96 13.11 -0.01
N GLY A 111 -7.99 14.28 0.63
CA GLY A 111 -9.19 15.11 0.75
C GLY A 111 -9.73 15.54 -0.61
N LEU A 112 -8.89 16.16 -1.43
CA LEU A 112 -9.28 16.60 -2.78
C LEU A 112 -9.59 15.42 -3.70
N GLY A 113 -8.81 14.34 -3.61
CA GLY A 113 -9.04 13.12 -4.38
C GLY A 113 -10.38 12.45 -4.03
N SER A 114 -10.75 12.39 -2.74
CA SER A 114 -12.05 11.85 -2.32
C SER A 114 -13.23 12.71 -2.75
N MET A 115 -13.10 14.04 -2.67
CA MET A 115 -14.12 14.97 -3.19
C MET A 115 -14.31 14.80 -4.70
N PHE A 116 -13.21 14.71 -5.44
CA PHE A 116 -13.24 14.47 -6.88
C PHE A 116 -13.89 13.11 -7.21
N GLY A 117 -13.51 12.05 -6.47
CA GLY A 117 -14.13 10.74 -6.59
C GLY A 117 -15.64 10.77 -6.34
N ALA A 118 -16.09 11.45 -5.29
CA ALA A 118 -17.51 11.61 -4.96
C ALA A 118 -18.29 12.37 -6.06
N ILE A 119 -17.68 13.40 -6.66
CA ILE A 119 -18.30 14.12 -7.79
C ILE A 119 -18.44 13.19 -8.99
N LEU A 120 -17.40 12.41 -9.32
CA LEU A 120 -17.44 11.45 -10.42
C LEU A 120 -18.48 10.34 -10.19
N GLU A 121 -18.65 9.93 -8.94
CA GLU A 121 -19.66 8.98 -8.50
C GLU A 121 -21.07 9.54 -8.67
N THR A 122 -21.36 10.68 -8.04
CA THR A 122 -22.70 11.28 -8.02
C THR A 122 -23.15 11.81 -9.38
N SER A 123 -22.22 12.21 -10.25
CA SER A 123 -22.50 12.64 -11.61
C SER A 123 -22.78 11.49 -12.60
N GLY A 124 -22.60 10.22 -12.19
CA GLY A 124 -22.70 9.08 -13.09
C GLY A 124 -21.50 8.89 -14.02
N GLY A 125 -20.40 9.63 -13.80
CA GLY A 125 -19.20 9.56 -14.64
C GLY A 125 -18.56 8.17 -14.64
N ALA A 126 -18.50 7.50 -13.49
CA ALA A 126 -17.99 6.14 -13.40
C ALA A 126 -18.84 5.15 -14.21
N GLN A 127 -20.16 5.29 -14.16
CA GLN A 127 -21.10 4.48 -14.95
C GLN A 127 -20.94 4.73 -16.45
N THR A 128 -20.82 6.01 -16.87
CA THR A 128 -20.54 6.37 -18.28
C THR A 128 -19.32 5.65 -18.83
N LEU A 129 -18.23 5.69 -18.08
CA LEU A 129 -16.98 5.05 -18.49
C LEU A 129 -17.20 3.53 -18.68
N ALA A 130 -17.82 2.89 -17.69
CA ALA A 130 -18.06 1.45 -17.71
C ALA A 130 -18.98 1.01 -18.83
N VAL A 131 -20.14 1.66 -18.98
CA VAL A 131 -21.12 1.35 -20.03
C VAL A 131 -20.50 1.56 -21.42
N THR A 132 -19.83 2.69 -21.63
CA THR A 132 -19.20 2.99 -22.92
C THR A 132 -18.11 1.99 -23.28
N MET A 133 -17.26 1.62 -22.29
CA MET A 133 -16.20 0.62 -22.50
C MET A 133 -16.79 -0.75 -22.83
N VAL A 134 -17.81 -1.19 -22.08
CA VAL A 134 -18.47 -2.47 -22.36
C VAL A 134 -19.12 -2.47 -23.73
N ASN A 135 -19.81 -1.39 -24.11
CA ASN A 135 -20.46 -1.28 -25.41
C ASN A 135 -19.44 -1.28 -26.56
N ARG A 136 -18.28 -0.64 -26.39
CA ARG A 136 -17.21 -0.65 -27.40
C ARG A 136 -16.50 -2.00 -27.55
N PHE A 137 -16.23 -2.69 -26.46
CA PHE A 137 -15.54 -3.98 -26.47
C PHE A 137 -16.47 -5.14 -26.85
N GLY A 138 -17.78 -4.95 -26.65
CA GLY A 138 -18.82 -5.96 -26.85
C GLY A 138 -18.78 -7.09 -25.85
N ASP A 139 -19.82 -7.92 -25.83
CA ASP A 139 -20.04 -8.99 -24.82
C ASP A 139 -18.89 -10.00 -24.73
N LYS A 140 -18.21 -10.29 -25.83
CA LYS A 140 -17.10 -11.26 -25.85
C LYS A 140 -15.89 -10.80 -25.04
N LYS A 141 -15.66 -9.48 -25.00
CA LYS A 141 -14.53 -8.86 -24.32
C LYS A 141 -14.94 -8.02 -23.11
N ALA A 142 -16.19 -8.11 -22.68
CA ALA A 142 -16.71 -7.29 -21.58
C ALA A 142 -15.96 -7.51 -20.25
N ALA A 143 -15.42 -8.69 -20.00
CA ALA A 143 -14.56 -8.95 -18.85
C ALA A 143 -13.26 -8.08 -18.87
N TRP A 144 -12.66 -7.90 -20.05
CA TRP A 144 -11.53 -7.01 -20.24
C TRP A 144 -11.92 -5.54 -20.08
N ALA A 145 -13.07 -5.17 -20.63
CA ALA A 145 -13.61 -3.82 -20.49
C ALA A 145 -13.81 -3.46 -19.02
N LEU A 146 -14.41 -4.35 -18.22
CA LEU A 146 -14.60 -4.15 -16.79
C LEU A 146 -13.28 -4.05 -16.01
N GLY A 147 -12.28 -4.89 -16.33
CA GLY A 147 -10.96 -4.81 -15.71
C GLY A 147 -10.27 -3.46 -15.97
N ILE A 148 -10.26 -3.01 -17.23
CA ILE A 148 -9.66 -1.72 -17.62
C ILE A 148 -10.46 -0.56 -16.99
N THR A 149 -11.78 -0.63 -17.02
CA THR A 149 -12.64 0.39 -16.41
C THR A 149 -12.40 0.48 -14.91
N GLY A 150 -12.32 -0.66 -14.21
CA GLY A 150 -12.01 -0.71 -12.78
C GLY A 150 -10.65 -0.07 -12.49
N LEU A 151 -9.62 -0.38 -13.28
CA LEU A 151 -8.29 0.20 -13.14
C LEU A 151 -8.30 1.74 -13.27
N VAL A 152 -9.00 2.25 -14.28
CA VAL A 152 -9.08 3.70 -14.55
C VAL A 152 -9.91 4.42 -13.49
N ILE A 153 -11.06 3.86 -13.12
CA ILE A 153 -11.96 4.46 -12.12
C ILE A 153 -11.31 4.46 -10.72
N ALA A 154 -10.56 3.43 -10.37
CA ALA A 154 -9.90 3.34 -9.06
C ALA A 154 -8.80 4.40 -8.84
N MET A 155 -8.37 5.11 -9.87
CA MET A 155 -7.43 6.23 -9.69
C MET A 155 -8.06 7.39 -8.90
N PRO A 156 -9.22 7.94 -9.31
CA PRO A 156 -9.88 9.01 -8.57
C PRO A 156 -10.90 8.52 -7.54
N VAL A 157 -11.44 7.30 -7.66
CA VAL A 157 -12.53 6.78 -6.83
C VAL A 157 -12.00 5.68 -5.92
N PHE A 158 -12.40 5.68 -4.65
CA PHE A 158 -12.04 4.60 -3.74
C PHE A 158 -12.62 3.26 -4.20
N PHE A 159 -11.89 2.19 -3.90
CA PHE A 159 -12.26 0.82 -4.27
C PHE A 159 -13.72 0.48 -3.94
N ASP A 160 -14.14 0.76 -2.68
CA ASP A 160 -15.47 0.39 -2.19
C ASP A 160 -16.58 1.13 -2.95
N ALA A 161 -16.42 2.44 -3.17
CA ALA A 161 -17.35 3.25 -3.92
C ALA A 161 -17.42 2.80 -5.39
N GLY A 162 -16.27 2.60 -6.05
CA GLY A 162 -16.19 2.08 -7.41
C GLY A 162 -16.86 0.71 -7.57
N LEU A 163 -16.70 -0.16 -6.56
CA LEU A 163 -17.34 -1.48 -6.57
C LEU A 163 -18.86 -1.36 -6.47
N ILE A 164 -19.39 -0.58 -5.52
CA ILE A 164 -20.83 -0.41 -5.32
C ILE A 164 -21.49 0.09 -6.59
N ILE A 165 -20.87 1.06 -7.29
CA ILE A 165 -21.40 1.66 -8.50
C ILE A 165 -21.38 0.70 -9.69
N LEU A 166 -20.32 -0.10 -9.83
CA LEU A 166 -20.06 -0.89 -11.04
C LEU A 166 -20.50 -2.35 -10.94
N ILE A 167 -20.74 -2.87 -9.74
CA ILE A 167 -21.13 -4.27 -9.56
C ILE A 167 -22.49 -4.59 -10.24
N PRO A 168 -23.49 -3.68 -10.25
CA PRO A 168 -24.73 -3.91 -10.98
C PRO A 168 -24.53 -4.14 -12.48
N LEU A 169 -23.57 -3.42 -13.09
CA LEU A 169 -23.24 -3.61 -14.51
C LEU A 169 -22.63 -4.99 -14.76
N ALA A 170 -21.76 -5.48 -13.86
CA ALA A 170 -21.18 -6.82 -13.96
C ALA A 170 -22.27 -7.91 -13.85
N PHE A 171 -23.26 -7.70 -12.97
CA PHE A 171 -24.41 -8.60 -12.81
C PHE A 171 -25.34 -8.57 -14.04
N SER A 172 -25.65 -7.40 -14.57
CA SER A 172 -26.42 -7.24 -15.81
C SER A 172 -25.77 -7.97 -16.99
N LEU A 173 -24.45 -7.85 -17.14
CA LEU A 173 -23.69 -8.58 -18.15
C LEU A 173 -23.73 -10.10 -17.95
N ALA A 174 -23.60 -10.59 -16.71
CA ALA A 174 -23.69 -12.00 -16.41
C ALA A 174 -25.05 -12.59 -16.79
N LYS A 175 -26.14 -11.87 -16.46
CA LYS A 175 -27.52 -12.22 -16.80
C LYS A 175 -27.75 -12.23 -18.32
N ARG A 176 -27.33 -11.16 -19.01
CA ARG A 176 -27.51 -11.00 -20.47
C ARG A 176 -26.77 -12.07 -21.26
N THR A 177 -25.56 -12.39 -20.86
CA THR A 177 -24.70 -13.33 -21.56
C THR A 177 -24.84 -14.79 -21.11
N LYS A 178 -25.62 -15.03 -20.05
CA LYS A 178 -25.80 -16.36 -19.41
C LYS A 178 -24.46 -16.99 -18.99
N ARG A 179 -23.52 -16.16 -18.55
CA ARG A 179 -22.20 -16.58 -18.03
C ARG A 179 -22.16 -16.43 -16.52
N SER A 180 -21.22 -17.15 -15.89
CA SER A 180 -20.98 -17.00 -14.46
C SER A 180 -20.70 -15.55 -14.06
N THR A 181 -21.29 -15.11 -12.97
CA THR A 181 -21.03 -13.80 -12.37
C THR A 181 -19.54 -13.56 -12.10
N LEU A 182 -18.80 -14.62 -11.73
CA LEU A 182 -17.37 -14.56 -11.48
C LEU A 182 -16.57 -14.11 -12.72
N TYR A 183 -17.05 -14.42 -13.94
CA TYR A 183 -16.39 -14.04 -15.18
C TYR A 183 -16.31 -12.51 -15.36
N TYR A 184 -17.21 -11.75 -14.75
CA TYR A 184 -17.28 -10.30 -14.84
C TYR A 184 -16.85 -9.60 -13.56
N VAL A 185 -17.21 -10.14 -12.40
CA VAL A 185 -16.89 -9.52 -11.10
C VAL A 185 -15.40 -9.61 -10.78
N ILE A 186 -14.74 -10.74 -11.06
CA ILE A 186 -13.29 -10.87 -10.78
C ILE A 186 -12.45 -9.86 -11.56
N PRO A 187 -12.62 -9.66 -12.88
CA PRO A 187 -11.91 -8.60 -13.59
C PRO A 187 -12.18 -7.19 -13.06
N LEU A 188 -13.43 -6.88 -12.72
CA LEU A 188 -13.79 -5.61 -12.12
C LEU A 188 -13.07 -5.38 -10.80
N LEU A 189 -13.15 -6.36 -9.89
CA LEU A 189 -12.46 -6.31 -8.59
C LEU A 189 -10.94 -6.17 -8.75
N ALA A 190 -10.34 -6.93 -9.65
CA ALA A 190 -8.91 -6.87 -9.91
C ALA A 190 -8.49 -5.49 -10.43
N GLY A 191 -9.25 -4.92 -11.37
CA GLY A 191 -9.01 -3.58 -11.87
C GLY A 191 -9.08 -2.52 -10.77
N LEU A 192 -10.16 -2.52 -10.00
CA LEU A 192 -10.36 -1.59 -8.88
C LEU A 192 -9.27 -1.75 -7.81
N ALA A 193 -8.98 -2.98 -7.38
CA ALA A 193 -7.99 -3.25 -6.34
C ALA A 193 -6.58 -2.83 -6.76
N VAL A 194 -6.20 -3.16 -8.00
CA VAL A 194 -4.88 -2.82 -8.54
C VAL A 194 -4.74 -1.33 -8.76
N GLY A 195 -5.74 -0.67 -9.34
CA GLY A 195 -5.73 0.78 -9.52
C GLY A 195 -5.58 1.51 -8.19
N HIS A 196 -6.31 1.06 -7.17
CA HIS A 196 -6.25 1.64 -5.82
C HIS A 196 -4.92 1.37 -5.10
N ALA A 197 -4.31 0.19 -5.29
CA ALA A 197 -3.09 -0.20 -4.57
C ALA A 197 -1.80 0.27 -5.23
N PHE A 198 -1.79 0.49 -6.56
CA PHE A 198 -0.57 0.76 -7.32
C PHE A 198 -0.45 2.19 -7.83
N ILE A 199 -1.57 2.90 -8.02
CA ILE A 199 -1.55 4.16 -8.77
C ILE A 199 -1.97 5.35 -7.89
N PRO A 200 -1.09 6.36 -7.70
CA PRO A 200 -1.50 7.64 -7.14
C PRO A 200 -2.67 8.26 -7.94
N PRO A 201 -3.53 9.08 -7.31
CA PRO A 201 -3.36 9.74 -6.00
C PRO A 201 -3.95 8.99 -4.79
N THR A 202 -4.13 7.70 -4.86
CA THR A 202 -4.60 6.91 -3.72
C THR A 202 -3.65 6.97 -2.53
N PRO A 203 -4.15 6.91 -1.26
CA PRO A 203 -3.35 7.19 -0.06
C PRO A 203 -2.14 6.27 0.11
N GLY A 204 -2.28 4.97 -0.19
CA GLY A 204 -1.23 3.97 -0.02
C GLY A 204 0.03 4.27 -0.84
N PRO A 205 -0.06 4.33 -2.17
CA PRO A 205 1.06 4.67 -3.04
C PRO A 205 1.69 6.02 -2.74
N VAL A 206 0.88 7.04 -2.40
CA VAL A 206 1.38 8.37 -2.04
C VAL A 206 2.19 8.33 -0.76
N LEU A 207 1.69 7.64 0.28
CA LEU A 207 2.41 7.51 1.54
C LEU A 207 3.77 6.82 1.33
N VAL A 208 3.80 5.70 0.61
CA VAL A 208 5.04 4.97 0.32
C VAL A 208 6.01 5.82 -0.49
N ALA A 209 5.54 6.54 -1.52
CA ALA A 209 6.36 7.45 -2.30
C ALA A 209 6.99 8.54 -1.43
N THR A 210 6.20 9.15 -0.55
CA THR A 210 6.67 10.19 0.38
C THR A 210 7.71 9.66 1.35
N MET A 211 7.48 8.46 1.92
CA MET A 211 8.44 7.82 2.86
C MET A 211 9.76 7.46 2.19
N LEU A 212 9.73 7.05 0.92
CA LEU A 212 10.92 6.69 0.15
C LEU A 212 11.58 7.88 -0.56
N GLY A 213 10.96 9.08 -0.51
CA GLY A 213 11.45 10.26 -1.21
C GLY A 213 11.44 10.12 -2.74
N VAL A 214 10.50 9.32 -3.28
CA VAL A 214 10.37 9.07 -4.71
C VAL A 214 9.33 10.01 -5.30
N ASP A 215 9.61 10.52 -6.51
CA ASP A 215 8.69 11.37 -7.25
C ASP A 215 7.40 10.61 -7.64
N LEU A 216 6.24 11.26 -7.41
CA LEU A 216 4.92 10.65 -7.66
C LEU A 216 4.68 10.30 -9.12
N GLY A 217 5.26 11.05 -10.04
CA GLY A 217 5.11 10.77 -11.46
C GLY A 217 5.75 9.44 -11.87
N TRP A 218 6.94 9.13 -11.35
CA TRP A 218 7.56 7.82 -11.56
C TRP A 218 6.72 6.71 -10.94
N VAL A 219 6.13 6.93 -9.76
CA VAL A 219 5.24 5.95 -9.12
C VAL A 219 4.00 5.71 -9.97
N ILE A 220 3.42 6.75 -10.59
CA ILE A 220 2.29 6.60 -11.52
C ILE A 220 2.70 5.76 -12.74
N LEU A 221 3.81 6.09 -13.41
CA LEU A 221 4.24 5.39 -14.62
C LEU A 221 4.53 3.90 -14.37
N ILE A 222 5.29 3.61 -13.33
CA ILE A 222 5.61 2.23 -12.93
C ILE A 222 4.36 1.53 -12.41
N GLY A 223 3.53 2.23 -11.63
CA GLY A 223 2.26 1.72 -11.11
C GLY A 223 1.29 1.31 -12.20
N ILE A 224 1.15 2.11 -13.26
CA ILE A 224 0.35 1.76 -14.44
C ILE A 224 0.91 0.53 -15.14
N ALA A 225 2.22 0.47 -15.38
CA ALA A 225 2.84 -0.65 -16.05
C ALA A 225 2.68 -1.97 -15.27
N CYS A 226 3.12 -2.00 -14.01
CA CYS A 226 3.02 -3.17 -13.14
C CYS A 226 1.55 -3.51 -12.82
N GLY A 227 0.74 -2.49 -12.56
CA GLY A 227 -0.68 -2.64 -12.28
C GLY A 227 -1.45 -3.23 -13.45
N THR A 228 -1.17 -2.82 -14.69
CA THR A 228 -1.79 -3.40 -15.87
C THR A 228 -1.50 -4.89 -15.98
N VAL A 229 -0.26 -5.31 -15.78
CA VAL A 229 0.12 -6.74 -15.77
C VAL A 229 -0.61 -7.49 -14.67
N ALA A 230 -0.62 -6.95 -13.45
CA ALA A 230 -1.32 -7.55 -12.32
C ALA A 230 -2.82 -7.68 -12.57
N MET A 231 -3.45 -6.63 -13.11
CA MET A 231 -4.87 -6.63 -13.47
C MET A 231 -5.18 -7.67 -14.55
N ILE A 232 -4.35 -7.82 -15.57
CA ILE A 232 -4.56 -8.82 -16.62
C ILE A 232 -4.56 -10.23 -16.03
N VAL A 233 -3.59 -10.55 -15.20
CA VAL A 233 -3.44 -11.89 -14.61
C VAL A 233 -4.53 -12.17 -13.59
N ALA A 234 -4.72 -11.29 -12.62
CA ALA A 234 -5.71 -11.47 -11.54
C ALA A 234 -7.16 -11.26 -11.99
N GLY A 235 -7.38 -10.46 -13.04
CA GLY A 235 -8.70 -10.13 -13.56
C GLY A 235 -9.15 -11.04 -14.70
N PRO A 236 -9.00 -10.61 -15.96
CA PRO A 236 -9.57 -11.34 -17.11
C PRO A 236 -9.08 -12.78 -17.23
N VAL A 237 -7.79 -13.06 -16.96
CA VAL A 237 -7.25 -14.43 -17.02
C VAL A 237 -7.84 -15.29 -15.91
N TRP A 238 -7.69 -14.87 -14.65
CA TRP A 238 -8.21 -15.62 -13.51
C TRP A 238 -9.74 -15.70 -13.50
N GLY A 239 -10.44 -14.59 -13.81
CA GLY A 239 -11.89 -14.53 -13.92
C GLY A 239 -12.43 -15.46 -14.99
N SER A 240 -11.73 -15.63 -16.12
CA SER A 240 -12.14 -16.59 -17.16
C SER A 240 -11.96 -18.04 -16.73
N ILE A 241 -10.92 -18.36 -15.93
CA ILE A 241 -10.71 -19.69 -15.35
C ILE A 241 -11.80 -20.00 -14.33
N CYS A 242 -12.03 -19.11 -13.37
CA CYS A 242 -13.06 -19.28 -12.34
C CYS A 242 -14.46 -19.33 -12.93
N GLY A 243 -14.76 -18.44 -13.87
CA GLY A 243 -16.09 -18.37 -14.51
C GLY A 243 -16.42 -19.57 -15.41
N LYS A 244 -15.40 -20.30 -15.91
CA LYS A 244 -15.61 -21.57 -16.62
C LYS A 244 -15.78 -22.74 -15.64
N LYS A 245 -15.07 -22.72 -14.51
CA LYS A 245 -15.07 -23.82 -13.54
C LYS A 245 -16.27 -23.77 -12.60
N TYR A 246 -16.70 -22.58 -12.22
CA TYR A 246 -17.76 -22.37 -11.24
C TYR A 246 -18.89 -21.51 -11.86
N MET A 247 -20.08 -22.08 -12.00
CA MET A 247 -21.24 -21.33 -12.42
C MET A 247 -21.88 -20.70 -11.18
N VAL A 248 -21.79 -19.38 -11.07
CA VAL A 248 -22.40 -18.59 -9.99
C VAL A 248 -23.42 -17.65 -10.64
N GLU A 249 -24.67 -17.81 -10.25
CA GLU A 249 -25.77 -16.97 -10.73
C GLU A 249 -25.84 -15.64 -9.97
N VAL A 250 -26.52 -14.68 -10.55
CA VAL A 250 -26.79 -13.39 -9.91
C VAL A 250 -27.78 -13.59 -8.76
N PRO A 251 -27.52 -13.09 -7.55
CA PRO A 251 -28.44 -13.21 -6.42
C PRO A 251 -29.83 -12.62 -6.73
N GLU A 252 -30.90 -13.32 -6.35
CA GLU A 252 -32.27 -12.99 -6.70
C GLU A 252 -32.71 -11.58 -6.22
N HIS A 253 -32.26 -11.18 -5.04
CA HIS A 253 -32.59 -9.87 -4.46
C HIS A 253 -31.91 -8.68 -5.17
N ILE A 254 -30.92 -8.93 -6.05
CA ILE A 254 -30.26 -7.88 -6.85
C ILE A 254 -30.83 -7.84 -8.27
N GLN A 255 -31.64 -8.82 -8.64
CA GLN A 255 -32.23 -8.91 -9.99
C GLN A 255 -33.20 -7.78 -10.33
N GLN A 256 -33.66 -7.02 -9.34
CA GLN A 256 -34.63 -5.93 -9.47
C GLN A 256 -34.00 -4.52 -9.56
N GLN A 257 -32.65 -4.41 -9.61
CA GLN A 257 -32.06 -3.09 -9.83
C GLN A 257 -32.37 -2.60 -11.24
N GLU A 258 -32.92 -1.39 -11.28
CA GLU A 258 -33.32 -0.70 -12.53
C GLU A 258 -32.15 -0.62 -13.50
N ASP A 259 -32.44 -0.78 -14.79
CA ASP A 259 -31.47 -0.55 -15.86
C ASP A 259 -30.95 0.89 -15.77
N ILE A 260 -29.63 1.03 -15.94
CA ILE A 260 -28.98 2.35 -15.92
C ILE A 260 -29.61 3.22 -17.03
N ASP A 261 -30.20 4.33 -16.65
CA ASP A 261 -30.76 5.31 -17.61
C ASP A 261 -29.60 6.05 -18.31
N GLU A 262 -29.16 5.50 -19.45
CA GLU A 262 -28.04 6.04 -20.25
C GLU A 262 -28.27 7.50 -20.70
N SER A 263 -29.53 7.97 -20.75
CA SER A 263 -29.85 9.34 -21.20
C SER A 263 -29.40 10.43 -20.19
N LYS A 264 -29.25 10.06 -18.92
CA LYS A 264 -28.83 10.97 -17.83
C LYS A 264 -27.36 10.97 -17.59
N LEU A 265 -26.61 10.12 -18.29
CA LEU A 265 -25.18 9.99 -18.08
C LEU A 265 -24.39 11.11 -18.79
N PRO A 266 -23.29 11.62 -18.19
CA PRO A 266 -22.44 12.61 -18.83
C PRO A 266 -21.71 12.01 -20.05
N SER A 267 -21.24 12.87 -20.97
CA SER A 267 -20.52 12.39 -22.14
C SER A 267 -19.19 11.71 -21.77
N PHE A 268 -18.86 10.62 -22.45
CA PHE A 268 -17.63 9.86 -22.24
C PHE A 268 -16.36 10.73 -22.34
N GLY A 269 -16.30 11.61 -23.34
CA GLY A 269 -15.17 12.51 -23.55
C GLY A 269 -14.96 13.47 -22.36
N LEU A 270 -16.01 14.02 -21.80
CA LEU A 270 -15.97 14.88 -20.62
C LEU A 270 -15.39 14.11 -19.42
N VAL A 271 -15.90 12.90 -19.15
CA VAL A 271 -15.46 12.07 -18.04
C VAL A 271 -13.97 11.72 -18.15
N VAL A 272 -13.54 11.27 -19.31
CA VAL A 272 -12.12 10.94 -19.56
C VAL A 272 -11.24 12.17 -19.40
N THR A 273 -11.63 13.31 -19.92
CA THR A 273 -10.87 14.56 -19.78
C THR A 273 -10.72 14.94 -18.31
N ILE A 274 -11.79 14.89 -17.55
CA ILE A 274 -11.77 15.20 -16.11
C ILE A 274 -10.85 14.25 -15.34
N ILE A 275 -10.85 12.96 -15.64
CA ILE A 275 -9.96 11.97 -14.99
C ILE A 275 -8.50 12.20 -15.37
N LEU A 276 -8.22 12.56 -16.62
CA LEU A 276 -6.84 12.74 -17.09
C LEU A 276 -6.18 14.04 -16.64
N ILE A 277 -6.96 15.11 -16.40
CA ILE A 277 -6.39 16.40 -15.98
C ILE A 277 -5.48 16.26 -14.74
N PRO A 278 -5.91 15.71 -13.60
CA PRO A 278 -5.04 15.56 -12.43
C PRO A 278 -3.79 14.73 -12.71
N LEU A 279 -3.93 13.64 -13.48
CA LEU A 279 -2.81 12.77 -13.84
C LEU A 279 -1.77 13.49 -14.70
N VAL A 280 -2.23 14.22 -15.72
CA VAL A 280 -1.34 15.01 -16.59
C VAL A 280 -0.65 16.11 -15.81
N LEU A 281 -1.36 16.79 -14.89
CA LEU A 281 -0.76 17.82 -14.03
C LEU A 281 0.33 17.22 -13.12
N ILE A 282 0.09 16.09 -12.49
CA ILE A 282 1.09 15.42 -11.65
C ILE A 282 2.29 14.98 -12.50
N LEU A 283 2.05 14.38 -13.68
CA LEU A 283 3.11 13.97 -14.59
C LEU A 283 3.92 15.15 -15.14
N SER A 284 3.28 16.32 -15.36
CA SER A 284 3.97 17.51 -15.84
C SER A 284 4.94 18.10 -14.81
N LEU A 285 4.71 17.86 -13.52
CA LEU A 285 5.60 18.30 -12.44
C LEU A 285 6.92 17.53 -12.38
N ILE A 286 7.04 16.37 -13.07
CA ILE A 286 8.32 15.64 -13.19
C ILE A 286 9.37 16.45 -13.94
N HIS A 287 8.95 17.39 -14.80
CA HIS A 287 9.84 18.17 -15.67
C HIS A 287 10.17 19.55 -15.12
N ILE A 288 9.68 19.94 -13.95
CA ILE A 288 9.98 21.18 -13.26
C ILE A 288 10.86 20.90 -12.03
#